data_f4275c208afef82ed526c9156a469ec1
#
_entry.id   f4275c208afef82ed526c9156a469ec1
#
_cell.length_a   1.000
_cell.length_b   1.000
_cell.length_c   1.000
_cell.angle_alpha   90.00
_cell.angle_beta   90.00
_cell.angle_gamma   90.00
#
_symmetry.space_group_name_H-M   'P 1'
#
loop_
_entity.id
_entity.type
_entity.pdbx_description
1 polymer ?
#
loop_
_entity_poly.entity_id
_entity_poly.type
_entity_poly.pdbx_seq_one_letter_code
_entity_poly.pdbx_strand_id
1 'polypeptide(L)'
;MLKNILSLMMNKFKKLNFLNIFFFIILFLILSCAEENPVRIIRLAHGLDTSHSVHKAMLKADTILNILSEGKMKIKIYPNQQLGSERECLELLQIGSLDMTKVSGAVLENFAPKLKIFGLPFLFKDKTHLFKVLDGQIGKELLEESEKYWLKGIGFYDSGSRSFYTKNKPIEKPIDLKGLKIRVQESVSAFQMVEQLGASPTPISWGELYTALQQGVVDGAENNPPSFYLSKHYEVCKYYSINEHTSIPDVLIVSTHFWNRLSDKEKEW
;
A
#
# COMPACT_ATOMS: atom_id res chain seq x y z
N MET A 1 82.12 2.98 -24.35
CA MET A 1 81.02 2.38 -25.17
C MET A 1 80.16 1.42 -24.35
N LEU A 2 80.71 0.48 -23.60
CA LEU A 2 79.94 -0.48 -22.80
C LEU A 2 79.01 0.10 -21.73
N LYS A 3 79.44 1.15 -21.00
CA LYS A 3 78.63 1.81 -19.97
C LYS A 3 77.34 2.45 -20.51
N ASN A 4 77.39 3.00 -21.74
CA ASN A 4 76.19 3.61 -22.36
C ASN A 4 75.18 2.54 -22.83
N ILE A 5 75.63 1.38 -23.25
CA ILE A 5 74.76 0.27 -23.66
C ILE A 5 74.06 -0.32 -22.45
N LEU A 6 74.79 -0.50 -21.32
CA LEU A 6 74.22 -1.02 -20.06
C LEU A 6 73.15 -0.08 -19.48
N SER A 7 73.40 1.23 -19.52
CA SER A 7 72.45 2.27 -19.07
C SER A 7 71.16 2.29 -19.91
N LEU A 8 71.31 2.13 -21.22
CA LEU A 8 70.16 2.03 -22.15
C LEU A 8 69.33 0.75 -21.94
N MET A 9 69.97 -0.37 -21.67
CA MET A 9 69.28 -1.63 -21.35
C MET A 9 68.57 -1.55 -20.00
N MET A 10 69.16 -1.02 -18.97
CA MET A 10 68.53 -0.83 -17.65
C MET A 10 67.34 0.13 -17.70
N ASN A 11 67.40 1.21 -18.51
CA ASN A 11 66.27 2.10 -18.71
C ASN A 11 65.12 1.46 -19.48
N LYS A 12 65.42 0.59 -20.48
CA LYS A 12 64.41 -0.20 -21.19
C LYS A 12 63.73 -1.22 -20.27
N PHE A 13 64.51 -1.91 -19.40
CA PHE A 13 63.96 -2.86 -18.42
C PHE A 13 63.08 -2.17 -17.38
N LYS A 14 63.49 -1.00 -16.84
CA LYS A 14 62.69 -0.19 -15.91
C LYS A 14 61.35 0.29 -16.56
N LYS A 15 61.42 0.71 -17.83
CA LYS A 15 60.24 1.15 -18.59
C LYS A 15 59.28 0.00 -18.87
N LEU A 16 59.81 -1.18 -19.17
CA LEU A 16 59.01 -2.38 -19.45
C LEU A 16 58.31 -2.89 -18.16
N ASN A 17 59.02 -2.90 -17.03
CA ASN A 17 58.44 -3.25 -15.75
C ASN A 17 57.38 -2.24 -15.30
N PHE A 18 57.59 -0.95 -15.51
CA PHE A 18 56.62 0.11 -15.18
C PHE A 18 55.35 -0.02 -16.04
N LEU A 19 55.50 -0.34 -17.33
CA LEU A 19 54.36 -0.54 -18.23
C LEU A 19 53.52 -1.80 -17.84
N ASN A 20 54.23 -2.89 -17.45
CA ASN A 20 53.55 -4.09 -16.97
C ASN A 20 52.84 -3.87 -15.64
N ILE A 21 53.45 -3.18 -14.69
CA ILE A 21 52.82 -2.82 -13.40
C ILE A 21 51.60 -1.92 -13.64
N PHE A 22 51.72 -0.93 -14.53
CA PHE A 22 50.59 -0.04 -14.88
C PHE A 22 49.44 -0.82 -15.57
N PHE A 23 49.77 -1.78 -16.44
CA PHE A 23 48.78 -2.65 -17.07
C PHE A 23 48.06 -3.57 -16.03
N PHE A 24 48.80 -4.14 -15.07
CA PHE A 24 48.22 -4.91 -13.96
C PHE A 24 47.35 -4.07 -13.06
N ILE A 25 47.71 -2.83 -12.77
CA ILE A 25 46.89 -1.91 -11.97
C ILE A 25 45.57 -1.56 -12.70
N ILE A 26 45.65 -1.28 -14.01
CA ILE A 26 44.46 -1.03 -14.84
C ILE A 26 43.56 -2.28 -14.89
N LEU A 27 44.15 -3.46 -15.10
CA LEU A 27 43.41 -4.72 -15.10
C LEU A 27 42.71 -4.99 -13.73
N PHE A 28 43.38 -4.67 -12.63
CA PHE A 28 42.82 -4.80 -11.29
C PHE A 28 41.72 -3.80 -11.03
N LEU A 29 41.83 -2.57 -11.56
CA LEU A 29 40.77 -1.54 -11.46
C LEU A 29 39.53 -1.90 -12.29
N ILE A 30 39.73 -2.54 -13.45
CA ILE A 30 38.63 -3.01 -14.31
C ILE A 30 37.92 -4.22 -13.66
N LEU A 31 38.65 -5.12 -13.01
CA LEU A 31 38.09 -6.26 -12.28
C LEU A 31 37.45 -5.88 -10.94
N SER A 32 37.74 -4.70 -10.40
CA SER A 32 37.17 -4.20 -9.13
C SER A 32 35.80 -3.55 -9.28
N CYS A 33 35.28 -3.34 -10.49
CA CYS A 33 33.86 -3.05 -10.72
C CYS A 33 33.06 -4.37 -10.60
N ALA A 34 32.97 -4.94 -9.39
CA ALA A 34 31.87 -5.80 -9.07
C ALA A 34 30.62 -4.92 -9.19
N GLU A 35 29.76 -5.16 -10.18
CA GLU A 35 28.41 -4.61 -10.21
C GLU A 35 27.73 -5.04 -8.92
N GLU A 36 27.75 -4.18 -7.88
CA GLU A 36 26.73 -4.27 -6.87
C GLU A 36 25.41 -4.04 -7.60
N ASN A 37 24.67 -5.11 -7.86
CA ASN A 37 23.33 -5.00 -8.40
C ASN A 37 22.55 -4.05 -7.49
N PRO A 38 22.13 -2.88 -7.98
CA PRO A 38 21.53 -1.87 -7.13
C PRO A 38 20.29 -2.46 -6.46
N VAL A 39 20.19 -2.28 -5.13
CA VAL A 39 19.02 -2.73 -4.36
C VAL A 39 17.76 -2.13 -5.00
N ARG A 40 16.83 -2.99 -5.40
CA ARG A 40 15.55 -2.57 -5.95
C ARG A 40 14.65 -2.07 -4.84
N ILE A 41 14.33 -0.80 -4.83
CA ILE A 41 13.43 -0.17 -3.85
C ILE A 41 12.01 -0.21 -4.39
N ILE A 42 11.08 -0.79 -3.62
CA ILE A 42 9.64 -0.78 -3.85
C ILE A 42 9.05 0.35 -3.01
N ARG A 43 8.45 1.35 -3.62
CA ARG A 43 7.79 2.46 -2.93
C ARG A 43 6.37 2.04 -2.61
N LEU A 44 6.05 1.89 -1.31
CA LEU A 44 4.73 1.51 -0.80
C LEU A 44 4.11 2.66 -0.03
N ALA A 45 2.93 3.14 -0.45
CA ALA A 45 2.18 4.18 0.26
C ALA A 45 0.96 3.62 0.98
N HIS A 46 0.55 4.25 2.07
CA HIS A 46 -0.73 3.99 2.74
C HIS A 46 -1.16 5.18 3.62
N GLY A 47 -2.46 5.24 3.92
CA GLY A 47 -3.05 6.35 4.68
C GLY A 47 -2.98 6.20 6.20
N LEU A 48 -2.57 5.06 6.73
CA LEU A 48 -2.65 4.73 8.16
C LEU A 48 -1.46 5.27 8.95
N ASP A 49 -1.67 5.50 10.25
CA ASP A 49 -0.61 5.86 11.18
C ASP A 49 0.40 4.71 11.41
N THR A 50 1.62 5.07 11.80
CA THR A 50 2.71 4.11 12.04
C THR A 50 2.46 3.17 13.23
N SER A 51 1.56 3.52 14.15
CA SER A 51 1.14 2.66 15.25
C SER A 51 0.18 1.55 14.81
N HIS A 52 -0.47 1.71 13.63
CA HIS A 52 -1.48 0.79 13.13
C HIS A 52 -0.89 -0.59 12.80
N SER A 53 -1.65 -1.66 13.10
CA SER A 53 -1.24 -3.06 12.85
C SER A 53 -0.85 -3.34 11.40
N VAL A 54 -1.54 -2.72 10.44
CA VAL A 54 -1.24 -2.85 9.01
C VAL A 54 0.14 -2.27 8.67
N HIS A 55 0.52 -1.10 9.24
CA HIS A 55 1.88 -0.57 9.05
C HIS A 55 2.95 -1.53 9.59
N LYS A 56 2.72 -2.09 10.77
CA LYS A 56 3.63 -3.09 11.36
C LYS A 56 3.74 -4.35 10.51
N ALA A 57 2.64 -4.80 9.89
CA ALA A 57 2.65 -5.92 8.96
C ALA A 57 3.47 -5.62 7.70
N MET A 58 3.41 -4.39 7.18
CA MET A 58 4.23 -3.96 6.03
C MET A 58 5.72 -3.88 6.36
N LEU A 59 6.09 -3.43 7.56
CA LEU A 59 7.49 -3.48 8.04
C LEU A 59 7.99 -4.93 8.12
N LYS A 60 7.13 -5.86 8.56
CA LYS A 60 7.46 -7.29 8.57
C LYS A 60 7.61 -7.83 7.15
N ALA A 61 6.75 -7.41 6.22
CA ALA A 61 6.86 -7.79 4.81
C ALA A 61 8.17 -7.30 4.20
N ASP A 62 8.61 -6.05 4.47
CA ASP A 62 9.92 -5.53 4.05
C ASP A 62 11.06 -6.41 4.58
N THR A 63 11.01 -6.77 5.87
CA THR A 63 12.01 -7.63 6.50
C THR A 63 12.08 -9.00 5.81
N ILE A 64 10.93 -9.63 5.55
CA ILE A 64 10.85 -10.94 4.88
C ILE A 64 11.36 -10.85 3.46
N LEU A 65 10.93 -9.85 2.69
CA LEU A 65 11.37 -9.63 1.33
C LEU A 65 12.89 -9.40 1.24
N ASN A 66 13.45 -8.63 2.17
CA ASN A 66 14.89 -8.40 2.24
C ASN A 66 15.66 -9.70 2.47
N ILE A 67 15.17 -10.57 3.36
CA ILE A 67 15.76 -11.90 3.62
C ILE A 67 15.64 -12.80 2.38
N LEU A 68 14.44 -12.94 1.81
CA LEU A 68 14.20 -13.81 0.65
C LEU A 68 14.99 -13.38 -0.58
N SER A 69 15.13 -12.08 -0.78
CA SER A 69 15.88 -11.51 -1.91
C SER A 69 17.39 -11.41 -1.66
N GLU A 70 17.89 -11.90 -0.51
CA GLU A 70 19.31 -11.76 -0.13
C GLU A 70 19.79 -10.29 -0.18
N GLY A 71 18.93 -9.36 0.27
CA GLY A 71 19.21 -7.92 0.27
C GLY A 71 18.99 -7.21 -1.06
N LYS A 72 18.55 -7.91 -2.13
CA LYS A 72 18.40 -7.33 -3.48
C LYS A 72 17.11 -6.50 -3.64
N MET A 73 16.11 -6.70 -2.78
CA MET A 73 14.85 -5.94 -2.77
C MET A 73 14.53 -5.40 -1.39
N LYS A 74 13.92 -4.22 -1.36
CA LYS A 74 13.51 -3.54 -0.12
C LYS A 74 12.25 -2.73 -0.34
N ILE A 75 11.35 -2.70 0.66
CA ILE A 75 10.15 -1.86 0.63
C ILE A 75 10.43 -0.56 1.38
N LYS A 76 10.28 0.57 0.72
CA LYS A 76 10.27 1.90 1.36
C LYS A 76 8.83 2.32 1.58
N ILE A 77 8.40 2.39 2.85
CA ILE A 77 7.02 2.67 3.24
C ILE A 77 6.83 4.17 3.45
N TYR A 78 5.74 4.71 2.90
CA TYR A 78 5.28 6.08 3.04
C TYR A 78 3.90 6.07 3.74
N PRO A 79 3.85 6.19 5.08
CA PRO A 79 2.61 6.18 5.87
C PRO A 79 1.90 7.53 5.86
N ASN A 80 0.74 7.62 6.58
CA ASN A 80 0.05 8.88 6.88
C ASN A 80 -0.28 9.74 5.65
N GLN A 81 -0.62 9.12 4.52
CA GLN A 81 -0.93 9.83 3.26
C GLN A 81 0.20 10.74 2.75
N GLN A 82 1.48 10.43 3.05
CA GLN A 82 2.62 11.23 2.58
C GLN A 82 2.68 11.36 1.07
N LEU A 83 2.13 10.41 0.32
CA LEU A 83 2.07 10.42 -1.15
C LEU A 83 0.65 10.65 -1.69
N GLY A 84 -0.27 11.10 -0.84
CA GLY A 84 -1.66 11.36 -1.18
C GLY A 84 -2.66 10.40 -0.54
N SER A 85 -3.95 10.65 -0.81
CA SER A 85 -5.08 9.81 -0.42
C SER A 85 -5.00 8.42 -1.08
N GLU A 86 -5.85 7.48 -0.66
CA GLU A 86 -5.93 6.15 -1.28
C GLU A 86 -6.26 6.26 -2.78
N ARG A 87 -7.15 7.19 -3.16
CA ARG A 87 -7.50 7.45 -4.55
C ARG A 87 -6.30 7.95 -5.37
N GLU A 88 -5.60 8.97 -4.87
CA GLU A 88 -4.41 9.52 -5.54
C GLU A 88 -3.30 8.48 -5.66
N CYS A 89 -3.10 7.63 -4.64
CA CYS A 89 -2.15 6.52 -4.72
C CYS A 89 -2.52 5.51 -5.82
N LEU A 90 -3.80 5.18 -6.01
CA LEU A 90 -4.25 4.33 -7.13
C LEU A 90 -3.97 4.98 -8.48
N GLU A 91 -4.23 6.27 -8.62
CA GLU A 91 -3.91 7.04 -9.84
C GLU A 91 -2.40 7.05 -10.12
N LEU A 92 -1.57 7.21 -9.08
CA LEU A 92 -0.10 7.12 -9.20
C LEU A 92 0.37 5.71 -9.63
N LEU A 93 -0.30 4.63 -9.17
CA LEU A 93 -0.01 3.27 -9.63
C LEU A 93 -0.34 3.10 -11.12
N GLN A 94 -1.49 3.62 -11.57
CA GLN A 94 -1.94 3.51 -12.95
C GLN A 94 -0.96 4.14 -13.94
N ILE A 95 -0.32 5.25 -13.55
CA ILE A 95 0.70 5.92 -14.38
C ILE A 95 2.14 5.44 -14.10
N GLY A 96 2.34 4.48 -13.19
CA GLY A 96 3.66 3.93 -12.85
C GLY A 96 4.56 4.83 -12.01
N SER A 97 4.03 5.90 -11.42
CA SER A 97 4.77 6.83 -10.55
C SER A 97 4.91 6.33 -9.11
N LEU A 98 4.09 5.36 -8.70
CA LEU A 98 4.17 4.62 -7.43
C LEU A 98 4.24 3.12 -7.75
N ASP A 99 4.89 2.33 -6.89
CA ASP A 99 5.07 0.91 -7.15
C ASP A 99 3.99 0.06 -6.47
N MET A 100 3.60 0.42 -5.23
CA MET A 100 2.67 -0.36 -4.40
C MET A 100 1.86 0.55 -3.48
N THR A 101 0.62 0.18 -3.21
CA THR A 101 -0.21 0.83 -2.17
C THR A 101 -1.11 -0.17 -1.47
N LYS A 102 -1.51 0.14 -0.23
CA LYS A 102 -2.61 -0.51 0.48
C LYS A 102 -3.81 0.43 0.45
N VAL A 103 -4.94 -0.07 -0.01
CA VAL A 103 -6.18 0.69 -0.09
C VAL A 103 -7.37 -0.13 0.40
N SER A 104 -8.44 0.54 0.81
CA SER A 104 -9.72 -0.10 1.06
C SER A 104 -10.35 -0.59 -0.25
N GLY A 105 -10.96 -1.78 -0.22
CA GLY A 105 -11.77 -2.28 -1.33
C GLY A 105 -12.90 -1.33 -1.73
N ALA A 106 -13.39 -0.50 -0.78
CA ALA A 106 -14.37 0.53 -1.04
C ALA A 106 -13.86 1.64 -1.97
N VAL A 107 -12.62 2.09 -1.81
CA VAL A 107 -12.04 3.09 -2.71
C VAL A 107 -11.67 2.45 -4.04
N LEU A 108 -11.15 1.22 -4.00
CA LEU A 108 -10.75 0.47 -5.19
C LEU A 108 -11.93 0.15 -6.13
N GLU A 109 -13.17 0.07 -5.65
CA GLU A 109 -14.35 -0.18 -6.48
C GLU A 109 -14.56 0.86 -7.60
N ASN A 110 -14.05 2.09 -7.42
CA ASN A 110 -14.16 3.13 -8.43
C ASN A 110 -13.21 2.89 -9.62
N PHE A 111 -12.17 2.09 -9.41
CA PHE A 111 -11.20 1.72 -10.42
C PHE A 111 -11.48 0.31 -10.99
N ALA A 112 -11.88 -0.63 -10.13
CA ALA A 112 -12.19 -2.00 -10.48
C ALA A 112 -13.64 -2.34 -10.03
N PRO A 113 -14.65 -2.10 -10.90
CA PRO A 113 -16.07 -2.08 -10.50
C PRO A 113 -16.61 -3.37 -9.90
N LYS A 114 -16.05 -4.54 -10.19
CA LYS A 114 -16.49 -5.80 -9.58
C LYS A 114 -16.29 -5.85 -8.06
N LEU A 115 -15.36 -5.04 -7.53
CA LEU A 115 -15.12 -4.95 -6.09
C LEU A 115 -16.26 -4.29 -5.31
N LYS A 116 -17.23 -3.67 -6.00
CA LYS A 116 -18.49 -3.16 -5.39
C LYS A 116 -19.22 -4.21 -4.57
N ILE A 117 -19.04 -5.49 -4.87
CA ILE A 117 -19.66 -6.58 -4.12
C ILE A 117 -19.33 -6.52 -2.62
N PHE A 118 -18.14 -6.08 -2.26
CA PHE A 118 -17.72 -5.94 -0.85
C PHE A 118 -18.44 -4.80 -0.11
N GLY A 119 -19.01 -3.83 -0.83
CA GLY A 119 -19.81 -2.75 -0.27
C GLY A 119 -21.25 -3.13 0.07
N LEU A 120 -21.71 -4.34 -0.29
CA LEU A 120 -23.06 -4.80 0.03
C LEU A 120 -23.20 -5.07 1.53
N PRO A 121 -24.19 -4.45 2.21
CA PRO A 121 -24.42 -4.70 3.62
C PRO A 121 -24.77 -6.17 3.89
N PHE A 122 -24.25 -6.70 5.01
CA PHE A 122 -24.55 -8.05 5.53
C PHE A 122 -24.30 -9.20 4.54
N LEU A 123 -23.39 -9.02 3.57
CA LEU A 123 -23.07 -10.03 2.56
C LEU A 123 -22.45 -11.28 3.19
N PHE A 124 -21.57 -11.11 4.16
CA PHE A 124 -20.86 -12.21 4.81
C PHE A 124 -21.49 -12.56 6.15
N LYS A 125 -21.64 -13.86 6.44
CA LYS A 125 -22.20 -14.35 7.70
C LYS A 125 -21.29 -14.05 8.89
N ASP A 126 -20.00 -14.19 8.67
CA ASP A 126 -18.96 -14.01 9.67
C ASP A 126 -17.59 -13.86 8.98
N LYS A 127 -16.57 -13.61 9.77
CA LYS A 127 -15.18 -13.48 9.33
C LYS A 127 -14.66 -14.74 8.60
N THR A 128 -15.03 -15.92 9.05
CA THR A 128 -14.60 -17.20 8.44
C THR A 128 -15.17 -17.31 7.03
N HIS A 129 -16.44 -16.96 6.84
CA HIS A 129 -17.06 -16.91 5.52
C HIS A 129 -16.39 -15.90 4.60
N LEU A 130 -16.10 -14.69 5.11
CA LEU A 130 -15.37 -13.65 4.37
C LEU A 130 -14.03 -14.20 3.85
N PHE A 131 -13.16 -14.73 4.72
CA PHE A 131 -11.85 -15.23 4.31
C PHE A 131 -11.92 -16.46 3.41
N LYS A 132 -12.89 -17.33 3.60
CA LYS A 132 -13.12 -18.43 2.66
C LYS A 132 -13.41 -17.95 1.23
N VAL A 133 -14.09 -16.82 1.09
CA VAL A 133 -14.34 -16.19 -0.23
C VAL A 133 -13.09 -15.49 -0.75
N LEU A 134 -12.41 -14.70 0.10
CA LEU A 134 -11.23 -13.93 -0.28
C LEU A 134 -10.03 -14.80 -0.67
N ASP A 135 -9.80 -15.89 0.06
CA ASP A 135 -8.70 -16.82 -0.20
C ASP A 135 -9.07 -17.86 -1.28
N GLY A 136 -10.35 -17.92 -1.66
CA GLY A 136 -10.88 -18.82 -2.68
C GLY A 136 -10.78 -18.28 -4.10
N GLN A 137 -11.42 -19.00 -5.02
CA GLN A 137 -11.44 -18.68 -6.46
C GLN A 137 -12.04 -17.31 -6.74
N ILE A 138 -13.11 -16.91 -6.03
CA ILE A 138 -13.76 -15.60 -6.20
C ILE A 138 -12.80 -14.47 -5.86
N GLY A 139 -12.09 -14.57 -4.74
CA GLY A 139 -11.11 -13.56 -4.34
C GLY A 139 -9.97 -13.42 -5.36
N LYS A 140 -9.45 -14.53 -5.88
CA LYS A 140 -8.42 -14.52 -6.95
C LYS A 140 -8.93 -13.82 -8.21
N GLU A 141 -10.12 -14.15 -8.68
CA GLU A 141 -10.73 -13.51 -9.85
C GLU A 141 -10.94 -12.00 -9.67
N LEU A 142 -11.28 -11.55 -8.45
CA LEU A 142 -11.43 -10.13 -8.13
C LEU A 142 -10.07 -9.39 -8.11
N LEU A 143 -9.00 -10.03 -7.62
CA LEU A 143 -7.65 -9.48 -7.68
C LEU A 143 -7.13 -9.38 -9.13
N GLU A 144 -7.39 -10.40 -9.94
CA GLU A 144 -7.02 -10.44 -11.36
C GLU A 144 -7.80 -9.40 -12.19
N GLU A 145 -9.09 -9.19 -11.88
CA GLU A 145 -9.93 -8.20 -12.57
C GLU A 145 -9.33 -6.79 -12.54
N SER A 146 -8.64 -6.44 -11.46
CA SER A 146 -8.04 -5.11 -11.30
C SER A 146 -6.87 -4.87 -12.29
N GLU A 147 -6.26 -5.91 -12.85
CA GLU A 147 -5.15 -5.78 -13.81
C GLU A 147 -5.54 -5.04 -15.09
N LYS A 148 -6.81 -5.13 -15.52
CA LYS A 148 -7.35 -4.39 -16.67
C LYS A 148 -7.26 -2.87 -16.51
N TYR A 149 -7.07 -2.43 -15.28
CA TYR A 149 -6.99 -1.01 -14.91
C TYR A 149 -5.57 -0.62 -14.45
N TRP A 150 -4.55 -1.37 -14.87
CA TRP A 150 -3.14 -1.21 -14.48
C TRP A 150 -2.87 -1.40 -12.97
N LEU A 151 -3.77 -2.09 -12.29
CA LEU A 151 -3.73 -2.31 -10.84
C LEU A 151 -3.69 -3.82 -10.57
N LYS A 152 -2.54 -4.36 -10.17
CA LYS A 152 -2.43 -5.79 -9.86
C LYS A 152 -2.68 -6.04 -8.39
N GLY A 153 -3.78 -6.75 -8.06
CA GLY A 153 -4.05 -7.21 -6.71
C GLY A 153 -3.08 -8.32 -6.29
N ILE A 154 -2.45 -8.15 -5.11
CA ILE A 154 -1.53 -9.16 -4.55
C ILE A 154 -2.21 -9.98 -3.46
N GLY A 155 -3.07 -9.36 -2.65
CA GLY A 155 -3.77 -10.05 -1.58
C GLY A 155 -4.68 -9.14 -0.78
N PHE A 156 -5.47 -9.74 0.10
CA PHE A 156 -6.41 -9.06 0.96
C PHE A 156 -5.88 -8.97 2.40
N TYR A 157 -6.19 -7.86 3.07
CA TYR A 157 -6.00 -7.67 4.49
C TYR A 157 -7.34 -7.67 5.22
N ASP A 158 -7.36 -8.20 6.44
CA ASP A 158 -8.47 -8.06 7.35
C ASP A 158 -8.55 -6.62 7.86
N SER A 159 -9.61 -5.92 7.52
CA SER A 159 -9.92 -4.61 8.07
C SER A 159 -11.07 -4.63 9.09
N GLY A 160 -11.59 -5.82 9.41
CA GLY A 160 -12.70 -6.01 10.34
C GLY A 160 -14.06 -5.56 9.81
N SER A 161 -15.08 -5.71 10.66
CA SER A 161 -16.45 -5.27 10.36
C SER A 161 -16.63 -3.79 10.70
N ARG A 162 -17.41 -3.10 9.89
CA ARG A 162 -17.66 -1.66 10.00
C ARG A 162 -18.99 -1.40 10.71
N SER A 163 -18.99 -0.41 11.59
CA SER A 163 -20.14 0.04 12.37
C SER A 163 -20.20 1.55 12.41
N PHE A 164 -21.41 2.12 12.62
CA PHE A 164 -21.58 3.56 12.73
C PHE A 164 -21.05 4.09 14.05
N TYR A 165 -20.46 5.28 14.01
CA TYR A 165 -20.13 6.06 15.21
C TYR A 165 -20.46 7.54 15.01
N THR A 166 -20.91 8.19 16.08
CA THR A 166 -21.50 9.52 16.05
C THR A 166 -21.09 10.36 17.24
N LYS A 167 -21.24 11.68 17.13
CA LYS A 167 -20.88 12.65 18.18
C LYS A 167 -21.89 12.70 19.31
N ASN A 168 -23.18 12.77 18.98
CA ASN A 168 -24.21 13.29 19.89
C ASN A 168 -25.27 12.26 20.34
N LYS A 169 -25.45 11.17 19.58
CA LYS A 169 -26.48 10.15 19.92
C LYS A 169 -26.06 8.78 19.37
N PRO A 170 -26.43 7.67 20.01
CA PRO A 170 -26.22 6.33 19.44
C PRO A 170 -27.13 6.10 18.23
N ILE A 171 -26.77 5.11 17.41
CA ILE A 171 -27.59 4.58 16.31
C ILE A 171 -28.10 3.20 16.74
N GLU A 172 -29.32 3.12 17.21
CA GLU A 172 -29.96 1.86 17.65
C GLU A 172 -30.77 1.21 16.53
N LYS A 173 -31.28 2.03 15.61
CA LYS A 173 -32.09 1.60 14.46
C LYS A 173 -31.86 2.52 13.26
N PRO A 174 -32.18 2.09 12.03
CA PRO A 174 -31.89 2.84 10.81
C PRO A 174 -32.42 4.27 10.81
N ILE A 175 -33.60 4.50 11.37
CA ILE A 175 -34.23 5.83 11.42
C ILE A 175 -33.40 6.85 12.22
N ASP A 176 -32.52 6.41 13.12
CA ASP A 176 -31.68 7.30 13.92
C ASP A 176 -30.59 7.99 13.08
N LEU A 177 -30.32 7.46 11.88
CA LEU A 177 -29.42 8.09 10.90
C LEU A 177 -30.05 9.24 10.15
N LYS A 178 -31.40 9.33 10.14
CA LYS A 178 -32.12 10.35 9.36
C LYS A 178 -31.67 11.76 9.72
N GLY A 179 -31.24 12.49 8.67
CA GLY A 179 -30.82 13.89 8.77
C GLY A 179 -29.39 14.09 9.29
N LEU A 180 -28.67 13.03 9.65
CA LEU A 180 -27.25 13.13 10.02
C LEU A 180 -26.38 13.23 8.76
N LYS A 181 -25.32 13.99 8.85
CA LYS A 181 -24.20 13.98 7.88
C LYS A 181 -23.22 12.91 8.28
N ILE A 182 -23.16 11.84 7.53
CA ILE A 182 -22.29 10.70 7.81
C ILE A 182 -21.16 10.66 6.80
N ARG A 183 -19.93 10.73 7.30
CA ARG A 183 -18.77 10.50 6.43
C ARG A 183 -18.77 9.07 5.93
N VAL A 184 -18.53 8.93 4.66
CA VAL A 184 -18.24 7.65 4.00
C VAL A 184 -16.87 7.69 3.35
N GLN A 185 -16.32 6.53 3.01
CA GLN A 185 -15.18 6.46 2.12
C GLN A 185 -15.57 6.99 0.74
N GLU A 186 -14.59 7.30 -0.11
CA GLU A 186 -14.81 7.67 -1.51
C GLU A 186 -15.27 6.46 -2.31
N SER A 187 -16.49 6.01 -2.05
CA SER A 187 -17.11 4.76 -2.54
C SER A 187 -18.56 5.02 -2.91
N VAL A 188 -18.94 4.60 -4.12
CA VAL A 188 -20.32 4.69 -4.60
C VAL A 188 -21.24 3.81 -3.77
N SER A 189 -20.80 2.60 -3.42
CA SER A 189 -21.60 1.65 -2.62
C SER A 189 -21.86 2.21 -1.21
N ALA A 190 -20.83 2.75 -0.54
CA ALA A 190 -20.99 3.36 0.78
C ALA A 190 -21.87 4.61 0.74
N PHE A 191 -21.74 5.43 -0.30
CA PHE A 191 -22.60 6.60 -0.53
C PHE A 191 -24.07 6.17 -0.64
N GLN A 192 -24.39 5.23 -1.52
CA GLN A 192 -25.75 4.74 -1.73
C GLN A 192 -26.33 4.10 -0.48
N MET A 193 -25.55 3.32 0.25
CA MET A 193 -26.00 2.70 1.50
C MET A 193 -26.44 3.75 2.52
N VAL A 194 -25.64 4.76 2.77
CA VAL A 194 -25.94 5.80 3.76
C VAL A 194 -27.10 6.68 3.30
N GLU A 195 -27.21 6.98 2.01
CA GLU A 195 -28.34 7.71 1.43
C GLU A 195 -29.67 6.94 1.60
N GLN A 196 -29.68 5.64 1.34
CA GLN A 196 -30.86 4.79 1.51
C GLN A 196 -31.28 4.66 2.99
N LEU A 197 -30.37 4.83 3.93
CA LEU A 197 -30.67 4.88 5.36
C LEU A 197 -31.21 6.26 5.81
N GLY A 198 -31.36 7.23 4.88
CA GLY A 198 -31.93 8.55 5.14
C GLY A 198 -30.95 9.55 5.74
N ALA A 199 -29.67 9.25 5.77
CA ALA A 199 -28.60 10.17 6.13
C ALA A 199 -28.07 10.91 4.91
N SER A 200 -27.24 11.94 5.13
CA SER A 200 -26.51 12.67 4.09
C SER A 200 -25.07 12.14 4.00
N PRO A 201 -24.74 11.29 3.00
CA PRO A 201 -23.38 10.77 2.86
C PRO A 201 -22.42 11.89 2.42
N THR A 202 -21.26 11.94 3.04
CA THR A 202 -20.22 12.91 2.75
C THR A 202 -18.89 12.18 2.50
N PRO A 203 -18.49 11.95 1.25
CA PRO A 203 -17.21 11.32 0.93
C PRO A 203 -16.05 12.21 1.38
N ILE A 204 -15.21 11.70 2.26
CA ILE A 204 -14.03 12.40 2.78
C ILE A 204 -12.88 11.38 2.87
N SER A 205 -11.68 11.78 2.45
CA SER A 205 -10.47 10.97 2.55
C SER A 205 -10.14 10.63 4.01
N TRP A 206 -9.35 9.57 4.22
CA TRP A 206 -9.05 9.11 5.58
C TRP A 206 -8.30 10.16 6.41
N GLY A 207 -7.31 10.83 5.83
CA GLY A 207 -6.48 11.80 6.55
C GLY A 207 -7.22 13.07 6.97
N GLU A 208 -8.35 13.38 6.33
CA GLU A 208 -9.16 14.57 6.62
C GLU A 208 -10.27 14.29 7.66
N LEU A 209 -10.58 13.01 7.91
CA LEU A 209 -11.75 12.61 8.67
C LEU A 209 -11.74 13.12 10.12
N TYR A 210 -10.62 13.01 10.84
CA TYR A 210 -10.55 13.49 12.23
C TYR A 210 -10.88 14.97 12.33
N THR A 211 -10.31 15.79 11.45
CA THR A 211 -10.55 17.23 11.40
C THR A 211 -12.00 17.54 11.02
N ALA A 212 -12.56 16.83 10.05
CA ALA A 212 -13.95 16.99 9.64
C ALA A 212 -14.94 16.65 10.77
N LEU A 213 -14.68 15.59 11.53
CA LEU A 213 -15.43 15.25 12.75
C LEU A 213 -15.27 16.34 13.80
N GLN A 214 -14.04 16.78 14.10
CA GLN A 214 -13.77 17.80 15.12
C GLN A 214 -14.47 19.12 14.80
N GLN A 215 -14.40 19.58 13.57
CA GLN A 215 -15.02 20.83 13.12
C GLN A 215 -16.54 20.73 12.92
N GLY A 216 -17.14 19.54 13.00
CA GLY A 216 -18.58 19.36 12.81
C GLY A 216 -19.03 19.44 11.35
N VAL A 217 -18.13 19.24 10.40
CA VAL A 217 -18.47 19.09 8.97
C VAL A 217 -19.38 17.88 8.78
N VAL A 218 -19.15 16.82 9.58
CA VAL A 218 -19.96 15.61 9.66
C VAL A 218 -20.35 15.32 11.12
N ASP A 219 -21.49 14.64 11.30
CA ASP A 219 -22.03 14.25 12.62
C ASP A 219 -21.49 12.91 13.10
N GLY A 220 -20.94 12.12 12.18
CA GLY A 220 -20.39 10.80 12.45
C GLY A 220 -19.77 10.19 11.19
N ALA A 221 -19.38 8.94 11.33
CA ALA A 221 -18.84 8.13 10.26
C ALA A 221 -19.12 6.64 10.52
N GLU A 222 -18.58 5.76 9.68
CA GLU A 222 -18.60 4.32 9.87
C GLU A 222 -17.20 3.75 9.66
N ASN A 223 -16.79 2.82 10.50
CA ASN A 223 -15.52 2.09 10.36
C ASN A 223 -15.44 0.94 11.37
N ASN A 224 -14.32 0.20 11.32
CA ASN A 224 -13.99 -0.87 12.26
C ASN A 224 -13.44 -0.33 13.60
N PRO A 225 -13.52 -1.10 14.71
CA PRO A 225 -13.07 -0.66 16.03
C PRO A 225 -11.58 -0.30 16.08
N PRO A 226 -10.63 -1.05 15.47
CA PRO A 226 -9.22 -0.68 15.46
C PRO A 226 -8.97 0.71 14.83
N SER A 227 -9.58 1.01 13.69
CA SER A 227 -9.45 2.31 13.03
C SER A 227 -10.06 3.43 13.89
N PHE A 228 -11.24 3.21 14.46
CA PHE A 228 -11.87 4.17 15.38
C PHE A 228 -10.98 4.50 16.58
N TYR A 229 -10.38 3.48 17.20
CA TYR A 229 -9.54 3.65 18.39
C TYR A 229 -8.18 4.26 18.06
N LEU A 230 -7.43 3.66 17.10
CA LEU A 230 -6.07 4.09 16.78
C LEU A 230 -5.99 5.48 16.15
N SER A 231 -7.05 5.92 15.44
CA SER A 231 -7.15 7.29 14.92
C SER A 231 -7.82 8.27 15.87
N LYS A 232 -8.06 7.84 17.13
CA LYS A 232 -8.60 8.65 18.21
C LYS A 232 -9.96 9.29 17.91
N HIS A 233 -10.73 8.72 17.01
CA HIS A 233 -12.07 9.25 16.69
C HIS A 233 -13.00 9.26 17.92
N TYR A 234 -12.72 8.42 18.92
CA TYR A 234 -13.44 8.42 20.23
C TYR A 234 -13.30 9.74 21.01
N GLU A 235 -12.27 10.54 20.74
CA GLU A 235 -12.14 11.86 21.38
C GLU A 235 -13.27 12.80 20.94
N VAL A 236 -13.73 12.65 19.71
CA VAL A 236 -14.76 13.48 19.07
C VAL A 236 -16.11 12.78 19.04
N CYS A 237 -16.18 11.50 18.71
CA CYS A 237 -17.40 10.70 18.62
C CYS A 237 -17.58 9.85 19.89
N LYS A 238 -18.65 10.08 20.63
CA LYS A 238 -18.88 9.44 21.94
C LYS A 238 -19.66 8.13 21.86
N TYR A 239 -20.27 7.85 20.72
CA TYR A 239 -21.13 6.69 20.52
C TYR A 239 -20.60 5.84 19.38
N TYR A 240 -20.31 4.58 19.65
CA TYR A 240 -19.96 3.57 18.67
C TYR A 240 -21.06 2.48 18.70
N SER A 241 -21.87 2.41 17.65
CA SER A 241 -23.04 1.53 17.57
C SER A 241 -22.70 0.28 16.79
N ILE A 242 -22.48 -0.82 17.48
CA ILE A 242 -22.07 -2.10 16.87
C ILE A 242 -23.22 -2.67 16.07
N ASN A 243 -23.14 -2.58 14.75
CA ASN A 243 -24.12 -3.15 13.82
C ASN A 243 -23.46 -3.98 12.70
N GLU A 244 -22.14 -3.89 12.54
CA GLU A 244 -21.32 -4.71 11.65
C GLU A 244 -21.90 -4.83 10.23
N HIS A 245 -22.40 -3.71 9.69
CA HIS A 245 -23.17 -3.67 8.45
C HIS A 245 -22.38 -4.06 7.20
N THR A 246 -21.04 -3.85 7.19
CA THR A 246 -20.17 -4.28 6.08
C THR A 246 -18.84 -4.83 6.59
N SER A 247 -18.25 -5.71 5.78
CA SER A 247 -16.90 -6.25 6.00
C SER A 247 -16.11 -6.08 4.71
N ILE A 248 -15.51 -4.91 4.53
CA ILE A 248 -14.78 -4.53 3.31
C ILE A 248 -13.30 -4.82 3.54
N PRO A 249 -12.67 -5.71 2.77
CA PRO A 249 -11.25 -5.98 2.94
C PRO A 249 -10.40 -4.80 2.47
N ASP A 250 -9.23 -4.62 3.07
CA ASP A 250 -8.17 -3.86 2.47
C ASP A 250 -7.44 -4.70 1.41
N VAL A 251 -6.90 -4.07 0.39
CA VAL A 251 -6.23 -4.74 -0.73
C VAL A 251 -4.82 -4.18 -0.89
N LEU A 252 -3.83 -5.06 -1.02
CA LEU A 252 -2.49 -4.70 -1.44
C LEU A 252 -2.43 -4.70 -2.96
N ILE A 253 -2.12 -3.56 -3.55
CA ILE A 253 -2.11 -3.32 -4.99
C ILE A 253 -0.71 -2.92 -5.45
N VAL A 254 -0.29 -3.48 -6.57
CA VAL A 254 0.96 -3.16 -7.26
C VAL A 254 0.65 -2.57 -8.62
N SER A 255 1.42 -1.57 -9.04
CA SER A 255 1.39 -1.07 -10.42
C SER A 255 1.78 -2.17 -11.40
N THR A 256 0.98 -2.41 -12.44
CA THR A 256 1.37 -3.35 -13.50
C THR A 256 2.62 -2.89 -14.23
N HIS A 257 2.88 -1.58 -14.31
CA HIS A 257 4.13 -1.04 -14.86
C HIS A 257 5.34 -1.47 -14.04
N PHE A 258 5.24 -1.48 -12.70
CA PHE A 258 6.30 -1.98 -11.84
C PHE A 258 6.40 -3.51 -11.93
N TRP A 259 5.28 -4.23 -11.79
CA TRP A 259 5.23 -5.70 -11.82
C TRP A 259 5.86 -6.30 -13.08
N ASN A 260 5.59 -5.71 -14.24
CA ASN A 260 6.10 -6.20 -15.53
C ASN A 260 7.61 -5.98 -15.73
N ARG A 261 8.24 -5.15 -14.89
CA ARG A 261 9.71 -4.96 -14.87
C ARG A 261 10.42 -5.92 -13.92
N LEU A 262 9.68 -6.69 -13.14
CA LEU A 262 10.25 -7.71 -12.27
C LEU A 262 10.58 -8.97 -13.08
N SER A 263 11.74 -9.56 -12.80
CA SER A 263 12.07 -10.91 -13.26
C SER A 263 11.16 -11.93 -12.56
N ASP A 264 11.08 -13.14 -13.12
CA ASP A 264 10.27 -14.21 -12.53
C ASP A 264 10.72 -14.52 -11.10
N LYS A 265 12.03 -14.51 -10.83
CA LYS A 265 12.58 -14.69 -9.49
C LYS A 265 12.17 -13.57 -8.51
N GLU A 266 12.13 -12.32 -8.96
CA GLU A 266 11.69 -11.18 -8.13
C GLU A 266 10.19 -11.22 -7.83
N LYS A 267 9.39 -11.84 -8.69
CA LYS A 267 7.96 -12.07 -8.44
C LYS A 267 7.68 -13.20 -7.47
N GLU A 268 8.60 -14.18 -7.37
CA GLU A 268 8.50 -15.29 -6.42
C GLU A 268 8.85 -14.88 -4.99
N TRP A 269 9.72 -13.88 -4.80
CA TRP A 269 10.04 -13.33 -3.49
C TRP A 269 8.84 -12.58 -2.88
#